data_2dd22b51ea955c50e6e7b51247d5b938
#
_entry.id   2dd22b51ea955c50e6e7b51247d5b938
#
_cell.length_a   1.000
_cell.length_b   1.000
_cell.length_c   1.000
_cell.angle_alpha   90.00
_cell.angle_beta   90.00
_cell.angle_gamma   90.00
#
_symmetry.space_group_name_H-M   'P 1'
#
loop_
_entity.id
_entity.type
_entity.pdbx_description
1 polymer ?
#
loop_
_entity_poly.entity_id
_entity_poly.type
_entity_poly.pdbx_seq_one_letter_code
_entity_poly.pdbx_strand_id
1 'polypeptide(L)'
;MYKVLLVFKDENISEKIKRMNIWGENSEFEISAVAKDGAAAYDEVRKQHYDLAVMQTDIDGMDGLQLLRHIRSERLCSCVVLFSSEPNFENARQGIIYGAFDYLTEPLTEKSFCSIFDRIENRTDKKEEVYHSEEILSCIEQHGGNLEKQLADTRTDIYNIATDNVLAENAVI
;
A
#
# COMPACT_ATOMS: atom_id res chain seq x y z
N MET A 1 -4.95 8.02 -17.45
CA MET A 1 -3.71 7.24 -17.24
C MET A 1 -3.18 7.54 -15.85
N TYR A 2 -3.18 6.54 -14.97
CA TYR A 2 -2.71 6.63 -13.59
C TYR A 2 -1.19 6.46 -13.53
N LYS A 3 -0.49 7.39 -12.88
CA LYS A 3 0.97 7.33 -12.72
C LYS A 3 1.36 6.43 -11.57
N VAL A 4 2.24 5.46 -11.85
CA VAL A 4 2.73 4.48 -10.88
C VAL A 4 4.21 4.70 -10.57
N LEU A 5 4.54 4.75 -9.27
CA LEU A 5 5.89 4.71 -8.75
C LEU A 5 6.19 3.32 -8.21
N LEU A 6 7.27 2.70 -8.65
CA LEU A 6 7.80 1.47 -8.05
C LEU A 6 8.98 1.80 -7.13
N VAL A 7 8.99 1.24 -5.93
CA VAL A 7 10.07 1.43 -4.95
C VAL A 7 10.58 0.07 -4.48
N PHE A 8 11.66 -0.39 -5.06
CA PHE A 8 12.23 -1.71 -4.81
C PHE A 8 13.76 -1.66 -4.77
N LYS A 9 14.38 -2.19 -3.71
CA LYS A 9 15.82 -2.34 -3.63
C LYS A 9 16.36 -3.41 -4.58
N ASP A 10 15.58 -4.47 -4.81
CA ASP A 10 15.93 -5.54 -5.74
C ASP A 10 15.44 -5.20 -7.16
N GLU A 11 16.40 -4.96 -8.04
CA GLU A 11 16.15 -4.64 -9.45
C GLU A 11 15.43 -5.79 -10.18
N ASN A 12 15.66 -7.05 -9.79
CA ASN A 12 15.01 -8.20 -10.43
C ASN A 12 13.50 -8.18 -10.18
N ILE A 13 13.07 -7.78 -8.99
CA ILE A 13 11.64 -7.67 -8.66
C ILE A 13 11.00 -6.55 -9.48
N SER A 14 11.63 -5.38 -9.54
CA SER A 14 11.10 -4.25 -10.31
C SER A 14 11.06 -4.57 -11.82
N GLU A 15 12.07 -5.25 -12.37
CA GLU A 15 12.07 -5.70 -13.77
C GLU A 15 10.99 -6.76 -14.04
N LYS A 16 10.76 -7.68 -13.11
CA LYS A 16 9.66 -8.65 -13.22
C LYS A 16 8.30 -7.94 -13.27
N ILE A 17 8.09 -6.95 -12.42
CA ILE A 17 6.86 -6.15 -12.40
C ILE A 17 6.68 -5.38 -13.71
N LYS A 18 7.73 -4.72 -14.21
CA LYS A 18 7.69 -3.96 -15.47
C LYS A 18 7.32 -4.83 -16.68
N ARG A 19 7.69 -6.11 -16.67
CA ARG A 19 7.44 -7.06 -17.78
C ARG A 19 6.03 -7.66 -17.74
N MET A 20 5.24 -7.41 -16.70
CA MET A 20 3.86 -7.85 -16.63
C MET A 20 3.03 -7.15 -17.72
N ASN A 21 2.14 -7.90 -18.35
CA ASN A 21 1.31 -7.39 -19.45
C ASN A 21 0.05 -6.67 -18.92
N ILE A 22 0.24 -5.77 -17.96
CA ILE A 22 -0.81 -5.02 -17.25
C ILE A 22 -0.60 -3.51 -17.28
N TRP A 23 0.39 -3.02 -18.03
CA TRP A 23 0.74 -1.60 -18.08
C TRP A 23 0.41 -0.96 -19.43
N GLY A 24 0.19 0.35 -19.41
CA GLY A 24 0.01 1.15 -20.62
C GLY A 24 -1.18 0.70 -21.47
N GLU A 25 -0.94 0.14 -22.65
CA GLU A 25 -2.02 -0.27 -23.58
C GLU A 25 -3.00 -1.31 -23.01
N ASN A 26 -2.62 -2.00 -21.94
CA ASN A 26 -3.42 -3.05 -21.30
C ASN A 26 -4.18 -2.60 -20.05
N SER A 27 -3.96 -1.37 -19.60
CA SER A 27 -4.69 -0.76 -18.48
C SER A 27 -4.53 0.76 -18.47
N GLU A 28 -5.27 1.44 -17.60
CA GLU A 28 -5.11 2.87 -17.36
C GLU A 28 -3.90 3.22 -16.47
N PHE A 29 -3.02 2.25 -16.15
CA PHE A 29 -1.86 2.44 -15.28
C PHE A 29 -0.55 2.41 -16.05
N GLU A 30 0.34 3.34 -15.74
CA GLU A 30 1.67 3.47 -16.37
C GLU A 30 2.76 3.63 -15.32
N ILE A 31 3.83 2.84 -15.41
CA ILE A 31 5.01 3.02 -14.56
C ILE A 31 5.76 4.26 -15.01
N SER A 32 5.66 5.33 -14.22
CA SER A 32 6.25 6.63 -14.54
C SER A 32 7.64 6.80 -13.92
N ALA A 33 7.95 6.10 -12.82
CA ALA A 33 9.27 6.11 -12.21
C ALA A 33 9.56 4.84 -11.39
N VAL A 34 10.84 4.62 -11.15
CA VAL A 34 11.35 3.55 -10.27
C VAL A 34 12.41 4.15 -9.35
N ALA A 35 12.25 3.96 -8.05
CA ALA A 35 13.23 4.31 -7.04
C ALA A 35 13.82 3.05 -6.40
N LYS A 36 15.09 3.10 -5.99
CA LYS A 36 15.80 1.96 -5.40
C LYS A 36 15.85 1.99 -3.87
N ASP A 37 15.62 3.16 -3.29
CA ASP A 37 15.64 3.40 -1.86
C ASP A 37 14.57 4.40 -1.42
N GLY A 38 14.36 4.50 -0.11
CA GLY A 38 13.31 5.34 0.45
C GLY A 38 13.56 6.84 0.28
N ALA A 39 14.82 7.28 0.28
CA ALA A 39 15.15 8.70 0.10
C ALA A 39 14.88 9.15 -1.35
N ALA A 40 15.32 8.35 -2.32
CA ALA A 40 15.04 8.61 -3.74
C ALA A 40 13.53 8.59 -4.03
N ALA A 41 12.79 7.66 -3.43
CA ALA A 41 11.34 7.60 -3.55
C ALA A 41 10.65 8.84 -2.95
N TYR A 42 11.09 9.28 -1.78
CA TYR A 42 10.55 10.49 -1.14
C TYR A 42 10.81 11.74 -1.97
N ASP A 43 12.02 11.89 -2.50
CA ASP A 43 12.34 12.99 -3.41
C ASP A 43 11.47 12.95 -4.68
N GLU A 44 11.18 11.76 -5.18
CA GLU A 44 10.37 11.57 -6.39
C GLU A 44 8.90 11.97 -6.17
N VAL A 45 8.27 11.53 -5.08
CA VAL A 45 6.86 11.88 -4.78
C VAL A 45 6.68 13.37 -4.44
N ARG A 46 7.74 14.08 -4.06
CA ARG A 46 7.71 15.53 -3.87
C ARG A 46 7.81 16.32 -5.16
N LYS A 47 8.39 15.75 -6.22
CA LYS A 47 8.52 16.41 -7.54
C LYS A 47 7.23 16.36 -8.33
N GLN A 48 6.51 15.25 -8.25
CA GLN A 48 5.24 15.08 -8.95
C GLN A 48 4.30 14.17 -8.16
N HIS A 49 3.01 14.33 -8.40
CA HIS A 49 1.99 13.45 -7.81
C HIS A 49 1.95 12.10 -8.51
N TYR A 50 1.80 11.03 -7.73
CA TYR A 50 1.56 9.67 -8.19
C TYR A 50 0.19 9.19 -7.70
N ASP A 51 -0.52 8.46 -8.55
CA ASP A 51 -1.80 7.87 -8.21
C ASP A 51 -1.62 6.59 -7.40
N LEU A 52 -0.56 5.83 -7.70
CA LEU A 52 -0.20 4.60 -7.02
C LEU A 52 1.32 4.55 -6.76
N ALA A 53 1.70 4.23 -5.54
CA ALA A 53 3.07 3.82 -5.20
C ALA A 53 3.05 2.37 -4.73
N VAL A 54 3.85 1.51 -5.35
CA VAL A 54 4.07 0.13 -4.91
C VAL A 54 5.47 0.05 -4.35
N MET A 55 5.60 -0.22 -3.05
CA MET A 55 6.89 -0.11 -2.39
C MET A 55 7.18 -1.26 -1.44
N GLN A 56 8.40 -1.74 -1.50
CA GLN A 56 8.90 -2.77 -0.62
C GLN A 56 9.03 -2.22 0.81
N THR A 57 8.65 -3.03 1.81
CA THR A 57 8.77 -2.63 3.23
C THR A 57 10.22 -2.55 3.69
N ASP A 58 11.05 -3.49 3.23
CA ASP A 58 12.48 -3.55 3.54
C ASP A 58 13.29 -2.89 2.40
N ILE A 59 13.41 -1.57 2.44
CA ILE A 59 14.24 -0.75 1.53
C ILE A 59 15.30 0.00 2.32
N ASP A 60 16.39 0.36 1.65
CA ASP A 60 17.52 1.02 2.28
C ASP A 60 17.24 2.50 2.61
N GLY A 61 17.91 3.02 3.61
CA GLY A 61 17.80 4.40 4.05
C GLY A 61 16.56 4.66 4.89
N MET A 62 15.50 5.15 4.27
CA MET A 62 14.18 5.30 4.88
C MET A 62 13.36 4.05 4.56
N ASP A 63 12.98 3.26 5.57
CA ASP A 63 12.19 2.05 5.36
C ASP A 63 10.79 2.35 4.78
N GLY A 64 10.15 1.32 4.19
CA GLY A 64 8.87 1.49 3.51
C GLY A 64 7.73 1.97 4.40
N LEU A 65 7.73 1.63 5.70
CA LEU A 65 6.72 2.10 6.65
C LEU A 65 6.94 3.57 7.03
N GLN A 66 8.18 4.00 7.18
CA GLN A 66 8.52 5.41 7.41
C GLN A 66 8.14 6.24 6.19
N LEU A 67 8.48 5.76 4.98
CA LEU A 67 8.12 6.42 3.73
C LEU A 67 6.60 6.54 3.58
N LEU A 68 5.84 5.49 3.88
CA LEU A 68 4.38 5.52 3.89
C LEU A 68 3.84 6.62 4.80
N ARG A 69 4.36 6.74 6.04
CA ARG A 69 3.94 7.79 6.98
C ARG A 69 4.15 9.18 6.40
N HIS A 70 5.32 9.44 5.79
CA HIS A 70 5.60 10.73 5.16
C HIS A 70 4.67 11.00 3.98
N ILE A 71 4.49 10.03 3.09
CA ILE A 71 3.60 10.16 1.94
C ILE A 71 2.16 10.48 2.38
N ARG A 72 1.65 9.80 3.40
CA ARG A 72 0.29 10.00 3.89
C ARG A 72 0.12 11.31 4.63
N SER A 73 1.07 11.69 5.50
CA SER A 73 1.01 12.96 6.24
C SER A 73 1.07 14.19 5.33
N GLU A 74 1.81 14.11 4.25
CA GLU A 74 1.99 15.20 3.28
C GLU A 74 1.05 15.08 2.05
N ARG A 75 0.24 14.00 1.96
CA ARG A 75 -0.70 13.71 0.86
C ARG A 75 -0.02 13.69 -0.52
N LEU A 76 1.17 13.11 -0.60
CA LEU A 76 2.01 13.12 -1.80
C LEU A 76 1.62 12.09 -2.86
N CYS A 77 0.85 11.05 -2.47
CA CYS A 77 0.38 10.00 -3.37
C CYS A 77 -1.05 9.58 -2.97
N SER A 78 -1.87 9.24 -3.95
CA SER A 78 -3.27 8.86 -3.71
C SER A 78 -3.39 7.50 -3.02
N CYS A 79 -2.70 6.49 -3.53
CA CYS A 79 -2.72 5.13 -3.02
C CYS A 79 -1.30 4.61 -2.81
N VAL A 80 -1.05 3.93 -1.70
CA VAL A 80 0.22 3.27 -1.41
C VAL A 80 -0.01 1.79 -1.12
N VAL A 81 0.63 0.93 -1.89
CA VAL A 81 0.63 -0.51 -1.70
C VAL A 81 1.99 -0.93 -1.17
N LEU A 82 1.99 -1.63 -0.06
CA LEU A 82 3.21 -2.20 0.51
C LEU A 82 3.45 -3.61 -0.06
N PHE A 83 4.70 -3.96 -0.25
CA PHE A 83 5.13 -5.29 -0.64
C PHE A 83 6.17 -5.84 0.34
N SER A 84 6.05 -7.11 0.69
CA SER A 84 7.07 -7.84 1.43
C SER A 84 7.32 -9.21 0.80
N SER A 85 8.58 -9.58 0.63
CA SER A 85 8.97 -10.94 0.20
C SER A 85 8.72 -11.97 1.31
N GLU A 86 8.80 -11.54 2.57
CA GLU A 86 8.49 -12.37 3.73
C GLU A 86 7.26 -11.82 4.45
N PRO A 87 6.18 -12.62 4.58
CA PRO A 87 5.00 -12.20 5.32
C PRO A 87 5.36 -11.82 6.76
N ASN A 88 5.11 -10.58 7.13
CA ASN A 88 5.34 -10.07 8.48
C ASN A 88 4.09 -9.38 8.97
N PHE A 89 3.46 -9.99 9.98
CA PHE A 89 2.20 -9.48 10.53
C PHE A 89 2.33 -8.07 11.10
N GLU A 90 3.43 -7.78 11.82
CA GLU A 90 3.61 -6.46 12.42
C GLU A 90 3.79 -5.37 11.35
N ASN A 91 4.54 -5.65 10.28
CA ASN A 91 4.67 -4.72 9.16
C ASN A 91 3.33 -4.48 8.45
N ALA A 92 2.54 -5.53 8.27
CA ALA A 92 1.21 -5.40 7.66
C ALA A 92 0.27 -4.59 8.56
N ARG A 93 0.26 -4.85 9.86
CA ARG A 93 -0.51 -4.10 10.87
C ARG A 93 -0.13 -2.63 10.87
N GLN A 94 1.16 -2.33 10.92
CA GLN A 94 1.66 -0.95 10.87
C GLN A 94 1.31 -0.26 9.54
N GLY A 95 1.40 -0.99 8.43
CA GLY A 95 0.99 -0.50 7.12
C GLY A 95 -0.47 -0.06 7.09
N ILE A 96 -1.38 -0.87 7.65
CA ILE A 96 -2.80 -0.54 7.76
C ILE A 96 -3.00 0.72 8.61
N ILE A 97 -2.38 0.77 9.80
CA ILE A 97 -2.47 1.91 10.71
C ILE A 97 -2.00 3.21 10.04
N TYR A 98 -0.95 3.14 9.23
CA TYR A 98 -0.42 4.30 8.50
C TYR A 98 -1.15 4.60 7.19
N GLY A 99 -2.22 3.87 6.87
CA GLY A 99 -3.08 4.13 5.73
C GLY A 99 -2.55 3.58 4.40
N ALA A 100 -1.90 2.42 4.41
CA ALA A 100 -1.63 1.68 3.18
C ALA A 100 -2.94 1.29 2.50
N PHE A 101 -2.97 1.38 1.18
CA PHE A 101 -4.11 0.96 0.37
C PHE A 101 -4.22 -0.57 0.31
N ASP A 102 -3.09 -1.26 0.26
CA ASP A 102 -3.01 -2.72 0.26
C ASP A 102 -1.63 -3.20 0.73
N TYR A 103 -1.54 -4.51 0.99
CA TYR A 103 -0.29 -5.18 1.37
C TYR A 103 -0.13 -6.47 0.58
N LEU A 104 0.88 -6.52 -0.28
CA LEU A 104 1.17 -7.67 -1.14
C LEU A 104 2.34 -8.49 -0.59
N THR A 105 2.27 -9.79 -0.85
CA THR A 105 3.36 -10.73 -0.58
C THR A 105 3.72 -11.52 -1.83
N GLU A 106 4.83 -12.22 -1.85
CA GLU A 106 5.14 -13.15 -2.92
C GLU A 106 4.15 -14.33 -2.96
N PRO A 107 3.83 -14.85 -4.16
CA PRO A 107 4.29 -14.40 -5.48
C PRO A 107 3.53 -13.19 -6.00
N LEU A 108 4.25 -12.18 -6.51
CA LEU A 108 3.63 -11.08 -7.24
C LEU A 108 3.09 -11.56 -8.58
N THR A 109 1.81 -11.37 -8.82
CA THR A 109 1.10 -11.80 -10.02
C THR A 109 0.35 -10.66 -10.70
N GLU A 110 0.11 -10.76 -12.00
CA GLU A 110 -0.73 -9.81 -12.73
C GLU A 110 -2.13 -9.69 -12.10
N LYS A 111 -2.69 -10.83 -11.64
CA LYS A 111 -3.99 -10.86 -10.96
C LYS A 111 -4.03 -9.99 -9.70
N SER A 112 -2.95 -10.01 -8.91
CA SER A 112 -2.85 -9.16 -7.71
C SER A 112 -2.90 -7.67 -8.06
N PHE A 113 -2.18 -7.28 -9.11
CA PHE A 113 -2.19 -5.89 -9.59
C PHE A 113 -3.53 -5.51 -10.22
N CYS A 114 -4.12 -6.36 -11.06
CA CYS A 114 -5.43 -6.09 -11.65
C CYS A 114 -6.50 -5.87 -10.58
N SER A 115 -6.50 -6.67 -9.51
CA SER A 115 -7.42 -6.47 -8.38
C SER A 115 -7.24 -5.10 -7.70
N ILE A 116 -6.00 -4.64 -7.57
CA ILE A 116 -5.70 -3.30 -7.02
C ILE A 116 -6.19 -2.21 -7.98
N PHE A 117 -5.94 -2.36 -9.28
CA PHE A 117 -6.36 -1.41 -10.31
C PHE A 117 -7.87 -1.25 -10.34
N ASP A 118 -8.61 -2.37 -10.37
CA ASP A 118 -10.08 -2.37 -10.33
C ASP A 118 -10.61 -1.60 -9.10
N ARG A 119 -9.98 -1.78 -7.95
CA ARG A 119 -10.36 -1.11 -6.71
C ARG A 119 -10.03 0.38 -6.72
N ILE A 120 -8.93 0.79 -7.35
CA ILE A 120 -8.57 2.21 -7.52
C ILE A 120 -9.54 2.89 -8.47
N GLU A 121 -9.82 2.26 -9.63
CA GLU A 121 -10.71 2.81 -10.65
C GLU A 121 -12.17 2.92 -10.17
N ASN A 122 -12.63 1.93 -9.40
CA ASN A 122 -13.99 1.92 -8.83
C ASN A 122 -14.11 2.69 -7.51
N ARG A 123 -13.07 3.38 -7.08
CA ARG A 123 -13.06 4.18 -5.86
C ARG A 123 -13.95 5.41 -6.03
N THR A 124 -15.27 5.23 -5.88
CA THR A 124 -16.18 6.33 -5.65
C THR A 124 -16.01 6.85 -4.24
N ASP A 125 -15.75 8.14 -4.11
CA ASP A 125 -15.44 8.92 -2.89
C ASP A 125 -16.43 8.72 -1.72
N LYS A 126 -16.58 7.54 -1.17
CA LYS A 126 -17.32 7.35 0.10
C LYS A 126 -16.97 6.02 0.80
N LYS A 127 -16.34 6.12 1.96
CA LYS A 127 -16.38 5.14 3.07
C LYS A 127 -15.60 3.80 2.96
N GLU A 128 -14.62 3.64 2.09
CA GLU A 128 -13.97 2.32 1.91
C GLU A 128 -12.69 2.09 2.74
N GLU A 129 -12.19 3.06 3.49
CA GLU A 129 -10.96 2.86 4.29
C GLU A 129 -11.06 1.75 5.34
N VAL A 130 -12.26 1.53 5.89
CA VAL A 130 -12.49 0.50 6.93
C VAL A 130 -12.54 -0.92 6.34
N TYR A 131 -13.16 -1.09 5.17
CA TYR A 131 -13.28 -2.42 4.52
C TYR A 131 -11.94 -2.95 4.01
N HIS A 132 -11.07 -2.08 3.58
CA HIS A 132 -9.71 -2.43 3.13
C HIS A 132 -8.87 -3.08 4.21
N SER A 133 -8.97 -2.57 5.43
CA SER A 133 -8.24 -3.11 6.58
C SER A 133 -8.64 -4.56 6.88
N GLU A 134 -9.92 -4.91 6.71
CA GLU A 134 -10.41 -6.27 6.94
C GLU A 134 -9.97 -7.26 5.85
N GLU A 135 -9.94 -6.84 4.58
CA GLU A 135 -9.47 -7.69 3.48
C GLU A 135 -7.97 -8.00 3.59
N ILE A 136 -7.14 -7.01 3.93
CA ILE A 136 -5.70 -7.20 4.14
C ILE A 136 -5.46 -8.16 5.32
N LEU A 137 -6.17 -7.97 6.42
CA LEU A 137 -6.07 -8.86 7.58
C LEU A 137 -6.49 -10.28 7.24
N SER A 138 -7.56 -10.46 6.46
CA SER A 138 -8.02 -11.78 5.98
C SER A 138 -6.97 -12.48 5.10
N CYS A 139 -6.28 -11.75 4.21
CA CYS A 139 -5.19 -12.31 3.41
C CYS A 139 -4.01 -12.79 4.28
N ILE A 140 -3.70 -12.05 5.35
CA ILE A 140 -2.64 -12.43 6.29
C ILE A 140 -3.03 -13.68 7.11
N GLU A 141 -4.30 -13.79 7.50
CA GLU A 141 -4.86 -14.96 8.19
C GLU A 141 -4.70 -16.25 7.38
N GLN A 142 -4.90 -16.19 6.06
CA GLN A 142 -4.81 -17.36 5.18
C GLN A 142 -3.38 -17.89 4.99
N HIS A 143 -2.36 -17.04 5.23
CA HIS A 143 -0.95 -17.36 5.00
C HIS A 143 -0.13 -17.54 6.28
N GLY A 144 -0.69 -17.19 7.45
CA GLY A 144 0.02 -17.22 8.73
C GLY A 144 -0.68 -18.09 9.79
N GLY A 145 -0.32 -19.33 9.92
CA GLY A 145 -0.84 -20.19 10.98
C GLY A 145 -0.58 -19.62 12.39
N ASN A 146 -1.61 -19.61 13.23
CA ASN A 146 -1.59 -19.24 14.66
C ASN A 146 -1.76 -17.74 15.04
N LEU A 147 -2.48 -16.98 14.24
CA LEU A 147 -2.65 -15.52 14.43
C LEU A 147 -4.02 -15.12 15.01
N GLU A 148 -4.95 -16.04 15.23
CA GLU A 148 -6.35 -15.71 15.58
C GLU A 148 -6.50 -14.83 16.84
N LYS A 149 -5.67 -15.06 17.86
CA LYS A 149 -5.77 -14.31 19.11
C LYS A 149 -5.19 -12.89 19.00
N GLN A 150 -4.11 -12.74 18.24
CA GLN A 150 -3.49 -11.41 17.99
C GLN A 150 -4.34 -10.55 17.05
N LEU A 151 -5.06 -11.19 16.13
CA LEU A 151 -5.95 -10.53 15.17
C LEU A 151 -7.22 -9.97 15.83
N ALA A 152 -7.78 -10.64 16.82
CA ALA A 152 -8.95 -10.15 17.55
C ALA A 152 -8.63 -8.81 18.27
N ASP A 153 -7.46 -8.73 18.91
CA ASP A 153 -7.01 -7.52 19.59
C ASP A 153 -6.73 -6.39 18.57
N THR A 154 -6.11 -6.74 17.44
CA THR A 154 -5.77 -5.78 16.38
C THR A 154 -7.01 -5.23 15.65
N ARG A 155 -8.04 -6.04 15.42
CA ARG A 155 -9.32 -5.58 14.84
C ARG A 155 -9.99 -4.53 15.71
N THR A 156 -9.94 -4.73 17.03
CA THR A 156 -10.49 -3.75 17.99
C THR A 156 -9.71 -2.44 17.96
N ASP A 157 -8.39 -2.51 17.88
CA ASP A 157 -7.54 -1.33 17.79
C ASP A 157 -7.76 -0.54 16.49
N ILE A 158 -7.86 -1.22 15.35
CA ILE A 158 -8.13 -0.59 14.05
C ILE A 158 -9.51 0.06 14.03
N TYR A 159 -10.51 -0.62 14.57
CA TYR A 159 -11.87 -0.10 14.66
C TYR A 159 -11.92 1.17 15.52
N ASN A 160 -11.21 1.19 16.65
CA ASN A 160 -11.14 2.34 17.54
C ASN A 160 -10.41 3.52 16.88
N ILE A 161 -9.30 3.27 16.17
CA ILE A 161 -8.56 4.31 15.43
C ILE A 161 -9.43 4.90 14.30
N ALA A 162 -10.17 4.07 13.58
CA ALA A 162 -11.06 4.53 12.51
C ALA A 162 -12.22 5.38 13.06
N THR A 163 -12.81 4.97 14.21
CA THR A 163 -13.87 5.74 14.89
C THR A 163 -13.36 7.06 15.48
N ASP A 164 -12.16 7.07 16.03
CA ASP A 164 -11.57 8.30 16.57
C ASP A 164 -11.24 9.31 15.46
N ASN A 165 -10.79 8.85 14.30
CA ASN A 165 -10.56 9.72 13.15
C ASN A 165 -11.85 10.31 12.59
N VAL A 166 -12.93 9.53 12.52
CA VAL A 166 -14.26 10.02 12.09
C VAL A 166 -14.84 11.03 13.07
N LEU A 167 -14.61 10.84 14.38
CA LEU A 167 -15.06 11.78 15.40
C LEU A 167 -14.25 13.08 15.41
N ALA A 168 -12.94 13.00 15.12
CA ALA A 168 -12.09 14.17 15.01
C ALA A 168 -12.43 15.05 13.79
N GLU A 169 -12.79 14.45 12.66
CA GLU A 169 -13.24 15.18 11.47
C GLU A 169 -14.59 15.88 11.66
N ASN A 170 -15.48 15.31 12.48
CA ASN A 170 -16.78 15.89 12.79
C ASN A 170 -16.75 16.95 13.92
N ALA A 171 -15.64 17.09 14.64
CA ALA A 171 -15.48 18.09 15.70
C ALA A 171 -14.92 19.44 15.22
N VAL A 172 -14.66 19.61 13.91
CA VAL A 172 -14.13 20.83 13.27
C VAL A 172 -15.22 21.47 12.41
N ILE A 173 -16.41 21.68 12.98
CA ILE A 173 -17.46 22.55 12.41
C ILE A 173 -17.80 23.64 13.42
#